data_2e7db54010bdbd74a77039aa99b026a2
#
_entry.id   2e7db54010bdbd74a77039aa99b026a2
#
_cell.length_a   1.000
_cell.length_b   1.000
_cell.length_c   1.000
_cell.angle_alpha   90.00
_cell.angle_beta   90.00
_cell.angle_gamma   90.00
#
_symmetry.space_group_name_H-M   'P 1'
#
loop_
_entity.id
_entity.type
_entity.pdbx_description
1 polymer ?
#
loop_
_entity_poly.entity_id
_entity_poly.type
_entity_poly.pdbx_seq_one_letter_code
_entity_poly.pdbx_strand_id
1 'polypeptide(L)'
;LPIWLDEVMLKAVDVIDDKFNGRAPQWPGTGLADLDKLVRGIRPRKLTVIAGLPGSGKTTLALQIAQYNACEAGEPWLVFSLEMPEEELGVRSIASLGGVDLKRLDDPQQLGDDDWPRITSAVAKAKGAPLFICDDPNVTASQIRSTARRVKREHGLAGIVVDYLGLIPPEAKGRTRSEEVGKTNKSLLRLAKELGVPVIELAQLNRDSTKRPGKRPQSSDLRDSGEIEADASCILMVHRDMDSEA
;
A
#
# COMPACT_ATOMS: atom_id res chain seq x y z
N LEU A 1 7.29 -23.33 -18.53
CA LEU A 1 7.01 -24.11 -19.73
C LEU A 1 5.78 -23.52 -20.43
N PRO A 2 5.72 -23.50 -21.76
CA PRO A 2 4.50 -23.13 -22.51
C PRO A 2 3.36 -24.08 -22.13
N ILE A 3 2.14 -23.55 -22.12
CA ILE A 3 0.91 -24.26 -21.79
C ILE A 3 0.00 -24.15 -23.02
N TRP A 4 -0.77 -25.20 -23.33
CA TRP A 4 -1.72 -25.18 -24.43
C TRP A 4 -2.88 -24.22 -24.17
N LEU A 5 -3.41 -23.59 -25.22
CA LEU A 5 -4.49 -22.60 -25.10
C LEU A 5 -5.77 -23.21 -24.49
N ASP A 6 -6.10 -24.45 -24.86
CA ASP A 6 -7.25 -25.16 -24.31
C ASP A 6 -7.14 -25.38 -22.78
N GLU A 7 -5.95 -25.74 -22.27
CA GLU A 7 -5.71 -25.83 -20.84
C GLU A 7 -5.87 -24.47 -20.14
N VAL A 8 -5.44 -23.37 -20.80
CA VAL A 8 -5.62 -22.02 -20.27
C VAL A 8 -7.09 -21.65 -20.27
N MET A 9 -7.85 -22.01 -21.31
CA MET A 9 -9.28 -21.75 -21.41
C MET A 9 -10.08 -22.52 -20.36
N LEU A 10 -9.75 -23.79 -20.10
CA LEU A 10 -10.39 -24.57 -19.04
C LEU A 10 -10.21 -23.91 -17.66
N LYS A 11 -8.98 -23.48 -17.33
CA LYS A 11 -8.72 -22.73 -16.08
C LYS A 11 -9.51 -21.41 -16.03
N ALA A 12 -9.69 -20.73 -17.16
CA ALA A 12 -10.49 -19.51 -17.22
C ALA A 12 -11.97 -19.80 -16.98
N VAL A 13 -12.51 -20.92 -17.47
CA VAL A 13 -13.88 -21.36 -17.20
C VAL A 13 -14.08 -21.63 -15.70
N ASP A 14 -13.14 -22.32 -15.05
CA ASP A 14 -13.20 -22.57 -13.60
C ASP A 14 -13.26 -21.24 -12.82
N VAL A 15 -12.42 -20.27 -13.18
CA VAL A 15 -12.42 -18.94 -12.55
C VAL A 15 -13.75 -18.19 -12.78
N ILE A 16 -14.37 -18.33 -13.95
CA ILE A 16 -15.66 -17.70 -14.26
C ILE A 16 -16.77 -18.39 -13.44
N ASP A 17 -16.74 -19.72 -13.37
CA ASP A 17 -17.73 -20.50 -12.60
C ASP A 17 -17.64 -20.19 -11.10
N ASP A 18 -16.44 -20.11 -10.54
CA ASP A 18 -16.22 -19.72 -9.15
C ASP A 18 -16.76 -18.31 -8.85
N LYS A 19 -16.55 -17.37 -9.76
CA LYS A 19 -17.11 -16.01 -9.63
C LYS A 19 -18.64 -16.02 -9.70
N PHE A 20 -19.20 -16.77 -10.63
CA PHE A 20 -20.66 -16.87 -10.81
C PHE A 20 -21.33 -17.46 -9.57
N ASN A 21 -20.72 -18.48 -8.96
CA ASN A 21 -21.23 -19.15 -7.78
C ASN A 21 -20.80 -18.51 -6.45
N GLY A 22 -20.11 -17.35 -6.46
CA GLY A 22 -19.63 -16.67 -5.26
C GLY A 22 -18.53 -17.43 -4.50
N ARG A 23 -17.86 -18.41 -5.13
CA ARG A 23 -16.77 -19.19 -4.57
C ARG A 23 -15.39 -18.58 -4.82
N ALA A 24 -15.31 -17.59 -5.70
CA ALA A 24 -14.03 -16.93 -6.00
C ALA A 24 -13.47 -16.27 -4.73
N PRO A 25 -12.16 -16.42 -4.44
CA PRO A 25 -11.53 -15.71 -3.35
C PRO A 25 -11.74 -14.20 -3.50
N GLN A 26 -12.20 -13.56 -2.44
CA GLN A 26 -12.28 -12.12 -2.41
C GLN A 26 -10.86 -11.55 -2.37
N TRP A 27 -10.62 -10.50 -3.15
CA TRP A 27 -9.36 -9.78 -3.06
C TRP A 27 -9.32 -8.94 -1.78
N PRO A 28 -8.13 -8.69 -1.22
CA PRO A 28 -8.00 -7.80 -0.07
C PRO A 28 -8.73 -6.48 -0.31
N GLY A 29 -9.56 -6.07 0.64
CA GLY A 29 -10.32 -4.83 0.56
C GLY A 29 -9.47 -3.62 0.94
N THR A 30 -9.98 -2.42 0.66
CA THR A 30 -9.37 -1.18 1.14
C THR A 30 -9.85 -0.78 2.54
N GLY A 31 -10.95 -1.38 3.00
CA GLY A 31 -11.64 -0.99 4.22
C GLY A 31 -12.49 0.28 4.06
N LEU A 32 -12.56 0.81 2.84
CA LEU A 32 -13.38 1.98 2.49
C LEU A 32 -14.45 1.55 1.50
N ALA A 33 -15.70 1.42 1.97
CA ALA A 33 -16.80 0.82 1.21
C ALA A 33 -17.00 1.42 -0.17
N ASP A 34 -16.89 2.74 -0.32
CA ASP A 34 -17.07 3.39 -1.61
C ASP A 34 -15.89 3.19 -2.54
N LEU A 35 -14.67 3.15 -1.99
CA LEU A 35 -13.47 2.83 -2.77
C LEU A 35 -13.51 1.37 -3.23
N ASP A 36 -13.94 0.45 -2.36
CA ASP A 36 -14.06 -0.98 -2.70
C ASP A 36 -15.08 -1.24 -3.80
N LYS A 37 -16.18 -0.47 -3.87
CA LYS A 37 -17.13 -0.51 -5.01
C LYS A 37 -16.46 -0.13 -6.34
N LEU A 38 -15.52 0.83 -6.31
CA LEU A 38 -14.82 1.30 -7.50
C LEU A 38 -13.71 0.34 -7.94
N VAL A 39 -12.84 -0.07 -7.01
CA VAL A 39 -11.63 -0.84 -7.32
C VAL A 39 -11.87 -2.35 -7.27
N ARG A 40 -12.93 -2.80 -6.60
CA ARG A 40 -13.28 -4.22 -6.38
C ARG A 40 -12.17 -5.02 -5.66
N GLY A 41 -11.48 -4.35 -4.74
CA GLY A 41 -10.36 -4.90 -3.99
C GLY A 41 -9.00 -4.74 -4.66
N ILE A 42 -7.95 -5.01 -3.90
CA ILE A 42 -6.55 -4.88 -4.33
C ILE A 42 -6.13 -6.16 -5.05
N ARG A 43 -5.83 -6.05 -6.34
CA ARG A 43 -5.62 -7.22 -7.22
C ARG A 43 -4.34 -7.98 -6.87
N PRO A 44 -4.41 -9.29 -6.54
CA PRO A 44 -3.24 -10.14 -6.37
C PRO A 44 -2.37 -10.20 -7.63
N ARG A 45 -1.07 -10.39 -7.46
CA ARG A 45 -0.07 -10.51 -8.53
C ARG A 45 0.11 -9.23 -9.37
N LYS A 46 -0.35 -8.09 -8.84
CA LYS A 46 -0.33 -6.79 -9.51
C LYS A 46 0.21 -5.70 -8.58
N LEU A 47 0.61 -4.58 -9.19
CA LEU A 47 0.93 -3.35 -8.48
C LEU A 47 -0.31 -2.46 -8.40
N THR A 48 -0.54 -1.89 -7.23
CA THR A 48 -1.44 -0.77 -7.00
C THR A 48 -0.60 0.41 -6.52
N VAL A 49 -0.71 1.54 -7.18
CA VAL A 49 0.03 2.75 -6.84
C VAL A 49 -0.87 3.69 -6.04
N ILE A 50 -0.40 4.16 -4.90
CA ILE A 50 -1.03 5.27 -4.16
C ILE A 50 -0.16 6.50 -4.35
N ALA A 51 -0.66 7.47 -5.11
CA ALA A 51 0.08 8.67 -5.49
C ALA A 51 -0.53 9.93 -4.87
N GLY A 52 0.33 10.89 -4.51
CA GLY A 52 -0.13 12.19 -3.98
C GLY A 52 1.04 13.08 -3.62
N LEU A 53 0.74 14.35 -3.34
CA LEU A 53 1.71 15.31 -2.85
C LEU A 53 2.16 14.95 -1.41
N PRO A 54 3.30 15.46 -0.93
CA PRO A 54 3.64 15.39 0.48
C PRO A 54 2.50 15.91 1.35
N GLY A 55 2.18 15.20 2.45
CA GLY A 55 1.09 15.57 3.37
C GLY A 55 -0.32 15.28 2.86
N SER A 56 -0.52 14.69 1.68
CA SER A 56 -1.86 14.38 1.15
C SER A 56 -2.55 13.20 1.83
N GLY A 57 -1.85 12.40 2.63
CA GLY A 57 -2.40 11.23 3.32
C GLY A 57 -2.13 9.88 2.64
N LYS A 58 -1.16 9.78 1.72
CA LYS A 58 -0.78 8.52 1.04
C LYS A 58 -0.45 7.39 2.03
N THR A 59 0.50 7.65 2.93
CA THR A 59 0.93 6.71 3.97
C THR A 59 -0.23 6.31 4.87
N THR A 60 -1.08 7.27 5.25
CA THR A 60 -2.28 7.01 6.05
C THR A 60 -3.23 6.04 5.35
N LEU A 61 -3.51 6.26 4.05
CA LEU A 61 -4.37 5.37 3.27
C LEU A 61 -3.76 3.96 3.13
N ALA A 62 -2.47 3.88 2.80
CA ALA A 62 -1.80 2.60 2.64
C ALA A 62 -1.73 1.80 3.95
N LEU A 63 -1.42 2.49 5.07
CA LEU A 63 -1.39 1.88 6.40
C LEU A 63 -2.79 1.42 6.82
N GLN A 64 -3.84 2.22 6.56
CA GLN A 64 -5.22 1.86 6.83
C GLN A 64 -5.64 0.59 6.07
N ILE A 65 -5.27 0.46 4.79
CA ILE A 65 -5.54 -0.75 4.00
C ILE A 65 -4.86 -1.97 4.65
N ALA A 66 -3.59 -1.85 5.02
CA ALA A 66 -2.86 -2.94 5.66
C ALA A 66 -3.46 -3.31 7.03
N GLN A 67 -3.82 -2.30 7.84
CA GLN A 67 -4.47 -2.49 9.14
C GLN A 67 -5.84 -3.14 9.02
N TYR A 68 -6.67 -2.71 8.08
CA TYR A 68 -7.99 -3.30 7.84
C TYR A 68 -7.86 -4.80 7.54
N ASN A 69 -6.98 -5.18 6.62
CA ASN A 69 -6.80 -6.58 6.29
C ASN A 69 -6.16 -7.39 7.42
N ALA A 70 -5.22 -6.82 8.17
CA ALA A 70 -4.58 -7.54 9.26
C ALA A 70 -5.45 -7.62 10.53
N CYS A 71 -6.10 -6.52 10.93
CA CYS A 71 -6.83 -6.46 12.19
C CYS A 71 -8.28 -6.97 12.07
N GLU A 72 -8.95 -6.75 10.91
CA GLU A 72 -10.34 -7.13 10.72
C GLU A 72 -10.49 -8.46 9.96
N ALA A 73 -9.68 -8.67 8.91
CA ALA A 73 -9.73 -9.90 8.12
C ALA A 73 -8.75 -10.99 8.62
N GLY A 74 -7.81 -10.65 9.51
CA GLY A 74 -6.81 -11.60 10.03
C GLY A 74 -5.79 -12.05 8.99
N GLU A 75 -5.63 -11.29 7.91
CA GLU A 75 -4.73 -11.62 6.81
C GLU A 75 -3.33 -11.01 7.02
N PRO A 76 -2.23 -11.78 6.85
CA PRO A 76 -0.88 -11.28 7.07
C PRO A 76 -0.47 -10.22 6.03
N TRP A 77 -0.07 -9.04 6.50
CA TRP A 77 0.46 -7.95 5.68
C TRP A 77 1.85 -7.53 6.12
N LEU A 78 2.66 -7.06 5.18
CA LEU A 78 4.01 -6.57 5.40
C LEU A 78 4.14 -5.15 4.86
N VAL A 79 4.57 -4.23 5.72
CA VAL A 79 4.78 -2.81 5.41
C VAL A 79 6.27 -2.51 5.47
N PHE A 80 6.83 -2.01 4.37
CA PHE A 80 8.15 -1.40 4.33
C PHE A 80 7.96 0.11 4.38
N SER A 81 8.42 0.72 5.47
CA SER A 81 8.41 2.17 5.68
C SER A 81 9.83 2.70 5.59
N LEU A 82 10.15 3.37 4.48
CA LEU A 82 11.47 3.92 4.26
C LEU A 82 11.55 5.41 4.63
N GLU A 83 10.40 6.06 4.78
CA GLU A 83 10.31 7.49 5.09
C GLU A 83 10.07 7.73 6.60
N MET A 84 9.31 6.85 7.24
CA MET A 84 8.84 7.04 8.60
C MET A 84 9.34 5.93 9.53
N PRO A 85 9.86 6.26 10.73
CA PRO A 85 10.27 5.29 11.72
C PRO A 85 9.06 4.55 12.33
N GLU A 86 9.32 3.39 12.94
CA GLU A 86 8.28 2.52 13.49
C GLU A 86 7.44 3.20 14.58
N GLU A 87 8.03 4.09 15.38
CA GLU A 87 7.30 4.81 16.43
C GLU A 87 6.25 5.75 15.85
N GLU A 88 6.57 6.47 14.76
CA GLU A 88 5.61 7.36 14.10
C GLU A 88 4.47 6.58 13.45
N LEU A 89 4.77 5.43 12.84
CA LEU A 89 3.76 4.50 12.34
C LEU A 89 2.88 3.96 13.47
N GLY A 90 3.47 3.69 14.64
CA GLY A 90 2.75 3.30 15.84
C GLY A 90 1.75 4.35 16.29
N VAL A 91 2.17 5.62 16.38
CA VAL A 91 1.29 6.75 16.74
C VAL A 91 0.14 6.91 15.73
N ARG A 92 0.42 6.83 14.43
CA ARG A 92 -0.60 6.88 13.38
C ARG A 92 -1.55 5.68 13.43
N SER A 93 -1.04 4.52 13.81
CA SER A 93 -1.87 3.32 14.00
C SER A 93 -2.83 3.48 15.18
N ILE A 94 -2.38 4.05 16.28
CA ILE A 94 -3.22 4.39 17.44
C ILE A 94 -4.30 5.39 17.02
N ALA A 95 -3.93 6.45 16.29
CA ALA A 95 -4.88 7.44 15.79
C ALA A 95 -5.98 6.80 14.95
N SER A 96 -5.58 5.94 13.98
CA SER A 96 -6.48 5.27 13.05
C SER A 96 -7.40 4.24 13.73
N LEU A 97 -6.83 3.31 14.49
CA LEU A 97 -7.56 2.20 15.12
C LEU A 97 -8.39 2.65 16.34
N GLY A 98 -7.93 3.69 17.05
CA GLY A 98 -8.57 4.23 18.24
C GLY A 98 -9.54 5.39 17.96
N GLY A 99 -9.45 5.99 16.78
CA GLY A 99 -10.21 7.21 16.48
C GLY A 99 -9.78 8.41 17.33
N VAL A 100 -8.48 8.49 17.67
CA VAL A 100 -7.90 9.59 18.43
C VAL A 100 -7.29 10.60 17.46
N ASP A 101 -7.49 11.90 17.72
CA ASP A 101 -6.89 12.93 16.89
C ASP A 101 -5.36 12.86 16.95
N LEU A 102 -4.72 12.76 15.77
CA LEU A 102 -3.27 12.67 15.66
C LEU A 102 -2.58 13.87 16.32
N LYS A 103 -3.13 15.09 16.21
CA LYS A 103 -2.57 16.28 16.82
C LYS A 103 -2.49 16.18 18.35
N ARG A 104 -3.46 15.49 18.99
CA ARG A 104 -3.43 15.25 20.43
C ARG A 104 -2.39 14.19 20.81
N LEU A 105 -2.16 13.21 19.95
CA LEU A 105 -1.12 12.21 20.16
C LEU A 105 0.28 12.82 20.00
N ASP A 106 0.45 13.79 19.09
CA ASP A 106 1.71 14.54 18.90
C ASP A 106 1.98 15.52 20.07
N ASP A 107 0.92 16.03 20.73
CA ASP A 107 1.01 16.85 21.95
C ASP A 107 0.19 16.19 23.06
N PRO A 108 0.77 15.23 23.81
CA PRO A 108 0.04 14.42 24.81
C PRO A 108 -0.57 15.23 25.96
N GLN A 109 -0.20 16.50 26.14
CA GLN A 109 -0.83 17.38 27.13
C GLN A 109 -2.28 17.76 26.74
N GLN A 110 -2.64 17.57 25.48
CA GLN A 110 -4.01 17.78 24.96
C GLN A 110 -4.90 16.54 25.05
N LEU A 111 -4.37 15.40 25.51
CA LEU A 111 -5.16 14.17 25.68
C LEU A 111 -6.14 14.34 26.86
N GLY A 112 -7.40 14.03 26.59
CA GLY A 112 -8.45 13.96 27.61
C GLY A 112 -8.59 12.56 28.21
N ASP A 113 -9.39 12.48 29.29
CA ASP A 113 -9.64 11.20 29.97
C ASP A 113 -10.28 10.16 29.04
N ASP A 114 -11.05 10.59 28.05
CA ASP A 114 -11.70 9.72 27.06
C ASP A 114 -10.73 9.17 25.98
N ASP A 115 -9.56 9.79 25.80
CA ASP A 115 -8.60 9.36 24.80
C ASP A 115 -7.82 8.11 25.25
N TRP A 116 -7.53 7.96 26.55
CA TRP A 116 -6.78 6.82 27.08
C TRP A 116 -7.47 5.46 26.88
N PRO A 117 -8.78 5.32 27.10
CA PRO A 117 -9.52 4.11 26.75
C PRO A 117 -9.47 3.80 25.24
N ARG A 118 -9.50 4.81 24.38
CA ARG A 118 -9.41 4.65 22.92
C ARG A 118 -8.02 4.17 22.51
N ILE A 119 -6.96 4.75 23.09
CA ILE A 119 -5.56 4.32 22.89
C ILE A 119 -5.42 2.84 23.31
N THR A 120 -5.92 2.49 24.49
CA THR A 120 -5.88 1.12 25.00
C THR A 120 -6.64 0.15 24.09
N SER A 121 -7.82 0.56 23.60
CA SER A 121 -8.61 -0.22 22.63
C SER A 121 -7.87 -0.42 21.31
N ALA A 122 -7.17 0.62 20.80
CA ALA A 122 -6.37 0.51 19.59
C ALA A 122 -5.26 -0.54 19.73
N VAL A 123 -4.53 -0.50 20.86
CA VAL A 123 -3.48 -1.50 21.16
C VAL A 123 -4.08 -2.90 21.29
N ALA A 124 -5.26 -3.03 21.92
CA ALA A 124 -5.94 -4.31 22.03
C ALA A 124 -6.37 -4.88 20.66
N LYS A 125 -6.86 -4.03 19.74
CA LYS A 125 -7.20 -4.42 18.37
C LYS A 125 -5.99 -4.87 17.56
N ALA A 126 -4.85 -4.21 17.74
CA ALA A 126 -3.60 -4.55 17.06
C ALA A 126 -2.93 -5.80 17.63
N LYS A 127 -3.28 -6.18 18.88
CA LYS A 127 -2.66 -7.33 19.56
C LYS A 127 -2.97 -8.63 18.82
N GLY A 128 -1.92 -9.27 18.30
CA GLY A 128 -2.02 -10.52 17.57
C GLY A 128 -2.45 -10.36 16.11
N ALA A 129 -2.73 -9.15 15.64
CA ALA A 129 -2.95 -8.89 14.22
C ALA A 129 -1.65 -9.16 13.43
N PRO A 130 -1.71 -9.91 12.33
CA PRO A 130 -0.52 -10.28 11.57
C PRO A 130 -0.06 -9.16 10.64
N LEU A 131 0.25 -7.98 11.20
CA LEU A 131 0.82 -6.84 10.50
C LEU A 131 2.30 -6.70 10.87
N PHE A 132 3.17 -6.88 9.89
CA PHE A 132 4.61 -6.80 10.04
C PHE A 132 5.11 -5.47 9.50
N ILE A 133 5.99 -4.78 10.23
CA ILE A 133 6.59 -3.50 9.85
C ILE A 133 8.10 -3.67 9.74
N CYS A 134 8.68 -3.10 8.70
CA CYS A 134 10.11 -2.97 8.48
C CYS A 134 10.38 -1.50 8.12
N ASP A 135 11.12 -0.80 8.97
CA ASP A 135 11.43 0.63 8.82
C ASP A 135 12.91 0.90 8.50
N ASP A 136 13.64 -0.12 8.01
CA ASP A 136 15.00 0.06 7.54
C ASP A 136 15.06 0.98 6.32
N PRO A 137 15.61 2.21 6.43
CA PRO A 137 15.63 3.17 5.33
C PRO A 137 16.58 2.77 4.19
N ASN A 138 17.47 1.79 4.42
CA ASN A 138 18.46 1.33 3.44
C ASN A 138 18.06 0.02 2.76
N VAL A 139 16.83 -0.45 2.97
CA VAL A 139 16.37 -1.72 2.38
C VAL A 139 16.40 -1.66 0.86
N THR A 140 17.05 -2.63 0.24
CA THR A 140 17.11 -2.80 -1.23
C THR A 140 15.95 -3.65 -1.75
N ALA A 141 15.69 -3.63 -3.06
CA ALA A 141 14.66 -4.46 -3.67
C ALA A 141 14.88 -5.97 -3.42
N SER A 142 16.14 -6.44 -3.38
CA SER A 142 16.46 -7.83 -3.04
C SER A 142 16.20 -8.16 -1.57
N GLN A 143 16.44 -7.23 -0.66
CA GLN A 143 16.11 -7.40 0.77
C GLN A 143 14.59 -7.40 0.99
N ILE A 144 13.83 -6.50 0.32
CA ILE A 144 12.36 -6.54 0.31
C ILE A 144 11.88 -7.94 -0.12
N ARG A 145 12.44 -8.44 -1.23
CA ARG A 145 12.08 -9.78 -1.75
C ARG A 145 12.40 -10.89 -0.75
N SER A 146 13.58 -10.90 -0.14
CA SER A 146 13.99 -11.94 0.80
C SER A 146 13.14 -11.92 2.08
N THR A 147 12.85 -10.72 2.61
CA THR A 147 11.99 -10.53 3.78
C THR A 147 10.56 -10.97 3.50
N ALA A 148 9.99 -10.55 2.36
CA ALA A 148 8.63 -10.94 1.96
C ALA A 148 8.49 -12.47 1.77
N ARG A 149 9.50 -13.12 1.19
CA ARG A 149 9.54 -14.59 1.09
C ARG A 149 9.59 -15.28 2.45
N ARG A 150 10.38 -14.74 3.39
CA ARG A 150 10.47 -15.27 4.75
C ARG A 150 9.14 -15.13 5.47
N VAL A 151 8.54 -13.93 5.49
CA VAL A 151 7.23 -13.71 6.11
C VAL A 151 6.17 -14.61 5.50
N LYS A 152 6.14 -14.75 4.15
CA LYS A 152 5.19 -15.65 3.49
C LYS A 152 5.34 -17.11 3.90
N ARG A 153 6.57 -17.59 4.07
CA ARG A 153 6.83 -18.98 4.47
C ARG A 153 6.46 -19.24 5.93
N GLU A 154 6.67 -18.26 6.81
CA GLU A 154 6.54 -18.44 8.26
C GLU A 154 5.13 -18.10 8.76
N HIS A 155 4.47 -17.14 8.15
CA HIS A 155 3.18 -16.61 8.62
C HIS A 155 2.09 -16.59 7.56
N GLY A 156 2.41 -16.91 6.31
CA GLY A 156 1.58 -16.54 5.18
C GLY A 156 1.77 -15.05 4.83
N LEU A 157 1.26 -14.62 3.68
CA LEU A 157 1.31 -13.21 3.27
C LEU A 157 0.17 -12.95 2.29
N ALA A 158 -0.65 -11.96 2.59
CA ALA A 158 -1.79 -11.53 1.79
C ALA A 158 -1.54 -10.22 1.02
N GLY A 159 -0.60 -9.37 1.49
CA GLY A 159 -0.26 -8.14 0.79
C GLY A 159 1.02 -7.49 1.31
N ILE A 160 1.56 -6.58 0.50
CA ILE A 160 2.78 -5.82 0.79
C ILE A 160 2.51 -4.35 0.53
N VAL A 161 3.00 -3.47 1.42
CA VAL A 161 3.06 -2.02 1.22
C VAL A 161 4.52 -1.59 1.17
N VAL A 162 4.87 -0.67 0.27
CA VAL A 162 6.21 -0.07 0.15
C VAL A 162 6.07 1.45 0.15
N ASP A 163 6.49 2.11 1.20
CA ASP A 163 6.42 3.57 1.40
C ASP A 163 7.84 4.17 1.52
N TYR A 164 8.35 4.81 0.50
CA TYR A 164 7.89 4.93 -0.86
C TYR A 164 9.00 4.52 -1.85
N LEU A 165 8.59 4.12 -3.03
CA LEU A 165 9.42 3.58 -4.09
C LEU A 165 10.70 4.40 -4.38
N GLY A 166 10.60 5.73 -4.34
CA GLY A 166 11.71 6.63 -4.61
C GLY A 166 12.85 6.61 -3.57
N LEU A 167 12.68 6.00 -2.41
CA LEU A 167 13.75 5.89 -1.40
C LEU A 167 14.56 4.59 -1.52
N ILE A 168 14.05 3.59 -2.25
CA ILE A 168 14.76 2.33 -2.40
C ILE A 168 16.09 2.57 -3.13
N PRO A 169 17.23 2.19 -2.54
CA PRO A 169 18.53 2.28 -3.19
C PRO A 169 18.56 1.45 -4.48
N PRO A 170 19.05 1.99 -5.60
CA PRO A 170 19.17 1.24 -6.83
C PRO A 170 20.21 0.13 -6.72
N GLU A 171 19.86 -1.10 -7.06
CA GLU A 171 20.80 -2.25 -7.10
C GLU A 171 21.80 -2.14 -8.25
N ALA A 172 21.43 -1.42 -9.30
CA ALA A 172 22.30 -1.12 -10.43
C ALA A 172 22.09 0.32 -10.87
N LYS A 173 23.18 1.07 -11.03
CA LYS A 173 23.10 2.44 -11.50
C LYS A 173 22.41 2.51 -12.86
N GLY A 174 21.39 3.37 -12.96
CA GLY A 174 20.75 3.77 -14.21
C GLY A 174 21.44 5.00 -14.80
N ARG A 175 21.11 5.33 -16.05
CA ARG A 175 21.53 6.59 -16.68
C ARG A 175 20.76 7.78 -16.08
N THR A 176 19.54 7.53 -15.66
CA THR A 176 18.65 8.53 -15.07
C THR A 176 17.97 7.96 -13.84
N ARG A 177 17.47 8.84 -12.96
CA ARG A 177 16.67 8.46 -11.79
C ARG A 177 15.41 7.71 -12.20
N SER A 178 14.77 8.10 -13.28
CA SER A 178 13.57 7.43 -13.82
C SER A 178 13.85 5.97 -14.20
N GLU A 179 15.00 5.68 -14.84
CA GLU A 179 15.39 4.30 -15.14
C GLU A 179 15.63 3.46 -13.87
N GLU A 180 16.21 4.06 -12.82
CA GLU A 180 16.45 3.38 -11.54
C GLU A 180 15.14 3.03 -10.85
N VAL A 181 14.22 3.99 -10.77
CA VAL A 181 12.89 3.81 -10.22
C VAL A 181 12.12 2.76 -11.02
N GLY A 182 12.17 2.81 -12.34
CA GLY A 182 11.51 1.82 -13.21
C GLY A 182 12.04 0.40 -13.01
N LYS A 183 13.36 0.22 -12.81
CA LYS A 183 13.92 -1.11 -12.50
C LYS A 183 13.40 -1.64 -11.16
N THR A 184 13.33 -0.78 -10.15
CA THR A 184 12.80 -1.13 -8.82
C THR A 184 11.32 -1.49 -8.94
N ASN A 185 10.52 -0.70 -9.66
CA ASN A 185 9.11 -0.96 -9.91
C ASN A 185 8.91 -2.34 -10.57
N LYS A 186 9.67 -2.65 -11.61
CA LYS A 186 9.63 -3.98 -12.27
C LYS A 186 10.03 -5.11 -11.31
N SER A 187 10.96 -4.87 -10.37
CA SER A 187 11.31 -5.85 -9.35
C SER A 187 10.14 -6.13 -8.40
N LEU A 188 9.43 -5.09 -7.96
CA LEU A 188 8.22 -5.22 -7.12
C LEU A 188 7.08 -5.93 -7.87
N LEU A 189 6.87 -5.63 -9.17
CA LEU A 189 5.89 -6.35 -9.99
C LEU A 189 6.23 -7.85 -10.12
N ARG A 190 7.50 -8.19 -10.29
CA ARG A 190 7.95 -9.58 -10.31
C ARG A 190 7.70 -10.26 -8.96
N LEU A 191 7.96 -9.54 -7.86
CA LEU A 191 7.69 -10.03 -6.51
C LEU A 191 6.20 -10.30 -6.29
N ALA A 192 5.32 -9.39 -6.70
CA ALA A 192 3.87 -9.57 -6.64
C ALA A 192 3.42 -10.85 -7.39
N LYS A 193 3.95 -11.06 -8.60
CA LYS A 193 3.66 -12.25 -9.41
C LYS A 193 4.21 -13.54 -8.79
N GLU A 194 5.42 -13.49 -8.25
CA GLU A 194 6.10 -14.63 -7.62
C GLU A 194 5.37 -15.09 -6.37
N LEU A 195 5.05 -14.13 -5.49
CA LEU A 195 4.38 -14.44 -4.23
C LEU A 195 2.86 -14.61 -4.37
N GLY A 196 2.28 -14.23 -5.50
CA GLY A 196 0.84 -14.33 -5.72
C GLY A 196 0.02 -13.30 -4.93
N VAL A 197 0.64 -12.25 -4.37
CA VAL A 197 0.00 -11.23 -3.53
C VAL A 197 -0.01 -9.87 -4.21
N PRO A 198 -0.91 -8.95 -3.82
CA PRO A 198 -0.83 -7.56 -4.24
C PRO A 198 0.37 -6.85 -3.61
N VAL A 199 0.95 -5.92 -4.34
CA VAL A 199 1.91 -4.96 -3.80
C VAL A 199 1.34 -3.56 -4.00
N ILE A 200 1.21 -2.82 -2.90
CA ILE A 200 0.88 -1.40 -2.89
C ILE A 200 2.19 -0.63 -2.78
N GLU A 201 2.46 0.23 -3.74
CA GLU A 201 3.61 1.12 -3.71
C GLU A 201 3.17 2.57 -3.65
N LEU A 202 3.87 3.39 -2.87
CA LEU A 202 3.59 4.80 -2.77
C LEU A 202 4.49 5.58 -3.73
N ALA A 203 3.91 6.58 -4.40
CA ALA A 203 4.61 7.45 -5.32
C ALA A 203 4.34 8.93 -5.04
N GLN A 204 5.35 9.77 -5.22
CA GLN A 204 5.18 11.21 -5.13
C GLN A 204 4.76 11.79 -6.48
N LEU A 205 3.93 12.83 -6.40
CA LEU A 205 3.54 13.63 -7.55
C LEU A 205 4.49 14.83 -7.73
N ASN A 206 4.67 15.25 -8.98
CA ASN A 206 5.32 16.50 -9.30
C ASN A 206 4.47 17.67 -8.80
N ARG A 207 5.12 18.73 -8.29
CA ARG A 207 4.45 19.94 -7.82
C ARG A 207 3.74 20.73 -8.93
N ASP A 208 3.96 20.38 -10.20
CA ASP A 208 3.28 21.04 -11.31
C ASP A 208 1.77 20.84 -11.34
N SER A 209 1.27 19.77 -10.69
CA SER A 209 -0.16 19.55 -10.46
C SER A 209 -0.83 20.73 -9.73
N THR A 210 -0.09 21.41 -8.82
CA THR A 210 -0.63 22.55 -8.04
C THR A 210 -0.79 23.84 -8.85
N LYS A 211 -0.16 23.91 -10.04
CA LYS A 211 -0.22 25.09 -10.93
C LYS A 211 -1.44 25.08 -11.84
N ARG A 212 -2.18 23.99 -11.93
CA ARG A 212 -3.36 23.85 -12.79
C ARG A 212 -4.63 24.34 -12.10
N PRO A 213 -5.61 24.90 -12.87
CA PRO A 213 -6.94 25.17 -12.36
C PRO A 213 -7.55 23.89 -11.77
N GLY A 214 -8.12 23.98 -10.56
CA GLY A 214 -8.70 22.83 -9.84
C GLY A 214 -7.70 21.91 -9.16
N LYS A 215 -6.40 22.11 -9.34
CA LYS A 215 -5.29 21.43 -8.63
C LYS A 215 -5.40 19.89 -8.48
N ARG A 216 -6.33 19.24 -9.20
CA ARG A 216 -6.51 17.78 -9.12
C ARG A 216 -5.37 17.04 -9.83
N PRO A 217 -4.77 16.03 -9.20
CA PRO A 217 -3.70 15.25 -9.78
C PRO A 217 -4.17 14.41 -10.98
N GLN A 218 -3.25 14.16 -11.91
CA GLN A 218 -3.43 13.31 -13.08
C GLN A 218 -2.27 12.33 -13.17
N SER A 219 -2.42 11.24 -13.94
CA SER A 219 -1.38 10.21 -14.08
C SER A 219 -0.05 10.79 -14.61
N SER A 220 -0.12 11.79 -15.48
CA SER A 220 1.05 12.52 -15.98
C SER A 220 1.85 13.29 -14.92
N ASP A 221 1.30 13.46 -13.71
CA ASP A 221 1.97 14.12 -12.60
C ASP A 221 2.82 13.18 -11.75
N LEU A 222 2.72 11.88 -11.99
CA LEU A 222 3.60 10.92 -11.33
C LEU A 222 5.05 11.27 -11.61
N ARG A 223 5.86 11.43 -10.60
CA ARG A 223 7.29 11.71 -10.73
C ARG A 223 8.00 10.46 -11.21
N ASP A 224 8.88 10.62 -12.21
CA ASP A 224 9.64 9.51 -12.82
C ASP A 224 8.78 8.39 -13.47
N SER A 225 7.64 8.75 -14.07
CA SER A 225 6.39 8.03 -14.12
C SER A 225 6.12 7.07 -15.29
N GLY A 226 6.81 7.15 -16.40
CA GLY A 226 6.41 6.38 -17.58
C GLY A 226 6.34 4.86 -17.35
N GLU A 227 7.25 4.32 -16.53
CA GLU A 227 7.29 2.89 -16.22
C GLU A 227 6.34 2.52 -15.07
N ILE A 228 6.14 3.40 -14.08
CA ILE A 228 5.20 3.19 -12.99
C ILE A 228 3.77 3.09 -13.54
N GLU A 229 3.38 4.04 -14.41
CA GLU A 229 2.06 4.07 -15.03
C GLU A 229 1.82 2.82 -15.90
N ALA A 230 2.83 2.38 -16.64
CA ALA A 230 2.73 1.21 -17.52
C ALA A 230 2.57 -0.11 -16.75
N ASP A 231 3.19 -0.24 -15.58
CA ASP A 231 3.20 -1.48 -14.81
C ASP A 231 2.05 -1.54 -13.76
N ALA A 232 1.48 -0.39 -13.40
CA ALA A 232 0.38 -0.30 -12.44
C ALA A 232 -0.92 -0.90 -12.99
N SER A 233 -1.61 -1.69 -12.17
CA SER A 233 -2.96 -2.18 -12.50
C SER A 233 -4.06 -1.23 -12.01
N CYS A 234 -3.75 -0.40 -11.03
CA CYS A 234 -4.61 0.61 -10.44
C CYS A 234 -3.74 1.74 -9.90
N ILE A 235 -4.17 2.98 -10.10
CA ILE A 235 -3.51 4.17 -9.54
C ILE A 235 -4.56 4.92 -8.74
N LEU A 236 -4.36 5.03 -7.43
CA LEU A 236 -5.17 5.80 -6.51
C LEU A 236 -4.49 7.14 -6.25
N MET A 237 -5.12 8.23 -6.66
CA MET A 237 -4.59 9.56 -6.45
C MET A 237 -5.22 10.21 -5.23
N VAL A 238 -4.40 10.45 -4.22
CA VAL A 238 -4.83 11.11 -2.99
C VAL A 238 -4.65 12.62 -3.13
N HIS A 239 -5.76 13.34 -3.01
CA HIS A 239 -5.78 14.79 -3.08
C HIS A 239 -6.50 15.36 -1.86
N ARG A 240 -5.87 16.33 -1.21
CA ARG A 240 -6.46 17.11 -0.14
C ARG A 240 -6.65 18.53 -0.65
N ASP A 241 -7.86 19.03 -0.58
CA ASP A 241 -8.16 20.41 -0.92
C ASP A 241 -7.79 21.29 0.28
N MET A 242 -6.64 21.94 0.18
CA MET A 242 -6.10 22.80 1.25
C MET A 242 -6.89 24.11 1.39
N ASP A 243 -7.69 24.47 0.37
CA ASP A 243 -8.47 25.70 0.37
C ASP A 243 -9.84 25.52 1.10
N SER A 244 -10.20 24.28 1.48
CA SER A 244 -11.47 23.98 2.15
C SER A 244 -11.40 23.98 3.69
N GLU A 245 -10.23 24.24 4.28
CA GLU A 245 -10.01 24.27 5.74
C GLU A 245 -9.87 25.70 6.30
N ALA A 246 -10.30 26.73 5.56
CA ALA A 246 -10.30 28.12 6.02
C ALA A 246 -11.66 28.54 6.60
#